data_8c3444ef8819cf982f2777a501dbd48b
#
_entry.id   8c3444ef8819cf982f2777a501dbd48b
#
_cell.length_a   1.000
_cell.length_b   1.000
_cell.length_c   1.000
_cell.angle_alpha   90.00
_cell.angle_beta   90.00
_cell.angle_gamma   90.00
#
_symmetry.space_group_name_H-M   'P 1'
#
loop_
_entity.id
_entity.type
_entity.pdbx_description
1 polymer ?
#
loop_
_entity_poly.entity_id
_entity_poly.type
_entity_poly.pdbx_seq_one_letter_code
_entity_poly.pdbx_strand_id
1 'polypeptide(L)'
;YIKKSSKNKNFIFHYKPNKIEDLANDLYTQSIFENIEKDDEIQKIIDTLSKEVDENFYINKTINKGIIYIHAKMPNIIKEYLEYQFNKVKKFKYIIANTVLLEGINLPIDNLYIASTDYQNGKDLVNLIGRVNRLNYVFQEKDLNKLISSIHFVSTEKYQNKKHDMKNKIEELREHSFTDEIQNPLMAEYDIDKLSLSNEEKKKKKLKNQEIIEHTNFLIQDNNTITLGDKIKKYFIQNNIDDFYNDLDFVIDLITKKINAYKDNTNFKNADLVLKIYWIFIKQLEEKITDFEIERLKNKKAQNYYKNYLEKMQKLPLKNNINSTYRYFKTKADSNEPKLFIGTTYGETTKETKKYENKKYQRNVYIDLAKYKNDDSKLINLAIVKLKIEEDFISFKLNKLINFMYDFDLISKNEYNLHTYGTDNEKLIKLSKIGLNVNIISKLIEDNQNEKIGVDDYGNLIPRDGFKEYVKQQSELFQFEINKYLR
;
A
#
# COMPACT_ATOMS: atom_id res chain seq x y z
N TYR A 1 -2.35 25.22 -19.11
CA TYR A 1 -1.01 24.83 -19.55
C TYR A 1 -0.97 23.36 -19.98
N ILE A 2 -1.28 22.39 -19.09
CA ILE A 2 -1.21 20.95 -19.35
C ILE A 2 -1.90 20.58 -20.67
N LYS A 3 -3.17 21.01 -20.90
CA LYS A 3 -3.90 20.71 -22.13
C LYS A 3 -3.22 21.24 -23.39
N LYS A 4 -2.64 22.44 -23.34
CA LYS A 4 -1.99 23.08 -24.50
C LYS A 4 -0.68 22.41 -24.89
N SER A 5 0.07 21.84 -23.92
CA SER A 5 1.36 21.17 -24.13
C SER A 5 1.27 19.65 -24.17
N SER A 6 0.06 19.07 -24.04
CA SER A 6 -0.14 17.62 -23.98
C SER A 6 0.17 16.93 -25.31
N LYS A 7 0.70 15.72 -25.22
CA LYS A 7 0.92 14.77 -26.31
C LYS A 7 -0.08 13.59 -26.22
N ASN A 8 0.24 12.46 -26.82
CA ASN A 8 -0.65 11.31 -26.83
C ASN A 8 -0.81 10.70 -25.43
N LYS A 9 0.30 10.50 -24.70
CA LYS A 9 0.29 9.93 -23.35
C LYS A 9 1.04 10.85 -22.40
N ASN A 10 0.35 11.33 -21.40
CA ASN A 10 0.83 12.34 -20.46
C ASN A 10 0.78 11.79 -19.04
N PHE A 11 1.90 11.85 -18.32
CA PHE A 11 1.97 11.51 -16.92
C PHE A 11 2.03 12.79 -16.09
N ILE A 12 1.16 12.92 -15.10
CA ILE A 12 1.13 14.03 -14.14
C ILE A 12 1.49 13.46 -12.77
N PHE A 13 2.63 13.86 -12.26
CA PHE A 13 3.16 13.37 -10.99
C PHE A 13 2.75 14.26 -9.83
N HIS A 14 2.25 13.62 -8.76
CA HIS A 14 2.18 14.20 -7.44
C HIS A 14 2.44 13.12 -6.38
N TYR A 15 3.22 13.41 -5.32
CA TYR A 15 3.60 12.39 -4.32
C TYR A 15 2.45 11.93 -3.42
N LYS A 16 1.46 12.81 -3.14
CA LYS A 16 0.43 12.59 -2.13
C LYS A 16 -0.88 12.05 -2.73
N PRO A 17 -1.38 10.86 -2.30
CA PRO A 17 -2.57 10.22 -2.85
C PRO A 17 -3.82 11.10 -2.90
N ASN A 18 -4.21 11.77 -1.81
CA ASN A 18 -5.39 12.64 -1.81
C ASN A 18 -5.26 13.81 -2.80
N LYS A 19 -4.03 14.31 -3.03
CA LYS A 19 -3.79 15.37 -4.02
C LYS A 19 -3.86 14.87 -5.46
N ILE A 20 -3.58 13.60 -5.68
CA ILE A 20 -3.79 12.94 -6.98
C ILE A 20 -5.28 12.90 -7.32
N GLU A 21 -6.14 12.51 -6.38
CA GLU A 21 -7.60 12.54 -6.54
C GLU A 21 -8.11 13.97 -6.77
N ASP A 22 -7.65 14.93 -5.96
CA ASP A 22 -8.00 16.36 -6.12
C ASP A 22 -7.62 16.87 -7.51
N LEU A 23 -6.41 16.55 -8.00
CA LEU A 23 -5.91 16.99 -9.30
C LEU A 23 -6.70 16.36 -10.45
N ALA A 24 -7.04 15.07 -10.35
CA ALA A 24 -7.90 14.41 -11.32
C ALA A 24 -9.28 15.06 -11.40
N ASN A 25 -9.87 15.40 -10.27
CA ASN A 25 -11.15 16.10 -10.21
C ASN A 25 -11.05 17.53 -10.72
N ASP A 26 -9.97 18.26 -10.39
CA ASP A 26 -9.75 19.62 -10.92
C ASP A 26 -9.65 19.61 -12.45
N LEU A 27 -8.91 18.66 -13.04
CA LEU A 27 -8.84 18.53 -14.50
C LEU A 27 -10.18 18.14 -15.10
N TYR A 28 -10.91 17.24 -14.44
CA TYR A 28 -12.25 16.83 -14.87
C TYR A 28 -13.23 18.01 -14.90
N THR A 29 -13.20 18.91 -13.92
CA THR A 29 -14.12 20.06 -13.83
C THR A 29 -13.82 21.14 -14.85
N GLN A 30 -12.61 21.20 -15.44
CA GLN A 30 -12.26 22.17 -16.44
C GLN A 30 -12.94 21.87 -17.78
N SER A 31 -13.65 22.84 -18.37
CA SER A 31 -14.32 22.72 -19.66
C SER A 31 -13.40 22.45 -20.83
N ILE A 32 -12.13 22.84 -20.73
CA ILE A 32 -11.11 22.58 -21.75
C ILE A 32 -10.79 21.08 -21.95
N PHE A 33 -11.11 20.21 -20.96
CA PHE A 33 -11.04 18.77 -21.11
C PHE A 33 -12.44 18.27 -21.51
N GLU A 34 -12.58 17.96 -22.78
CA GLU A 34 -13.85 17.52 -23.37
C GLU A 34 -14.10 16.04 -23.05
N ASN A 35 -15.38 15.67 -22.99
CA ASN A 35 -15.75 14.27 -22.89
C ASN A 35 -15.33 13.55 -24.17
N ILE A 36 -14.87 12.32 -24.01
CA ILE A 36 -14.64 11.42 -25.15
C ILE A 36 -16.00 11.09 -25.77
N GLU A 37 -16.09 11.16 -27.10
CA GLU A 37 -17.26 10.64 -27.81
C GLU A 37 -17.52 9.18 -27.41
N LYS A 38 -18.80 8.78 -27.46
CA LYS A 38 -19.23 7.43 -27.09
C LYS A 38 -18.30 6.37 -27.67
N ASP A 39 -17.75 5.56 -26.79
CA ASP A 39 -16.77 4.54 -27.09
C ASP A 39 -17.10 3.29 -26.27
N ASP A 40 -17.40 2.20 -26.97
CA ASP A 40 -17.83 0.95 -26.31
C ASP A 40 -16.74 0.36 -25.42
N GLU A 41 -15.47 0.53 -25.77
CA GLU A 41 -14.35 0.05 -24.94
C GLU A 41 -14.26 0.83 -23.62
N ILE A 42 -14.40 2.16 -23.67
CA ILE A 42 -14.40 3.02 -22.47
C ILE A 42 -15.65 2.75 -21.63
N GLN A 43 -16.82 2.62 -22.26
CA GLN A 43 -18.05 2.30 -21.54
C GLN A 43 -17.94 0.96 -20.81
N LYS A 44 -17.37 -0.05 -21.45
CA LYS A 44 -17.14 -1.36 -20.85
C LYS A 44 -16.22 -1.27 -19.61
N ILE A 45 -15.20 -0.42 -19.63
CA ILE A 45 -14.33 -0.18 -18.48
C ILE A 45 -15.11 0.46 -17.32
N ILE A 46 -15.93 1.47 -17.62
CA ILE A 46 -16.78 2.14 -16.63
C ILE A 46 -17.77 1.15 -16.02
N ASP A 47 -18.43 0.33 -16.86
CA ASP A 47 -19.39 -0.68 -16.42
C ASP A 47 -18.71 -1.73 -15.53
N THR A 48 -17.49 -2.16 -15.88
CA THR A 48 -16.69 -3.07 -15.07
C THR A 48 -16.39 -2.48 -13.70
N LEU A 49 -15.88 -1.25 -13.65
CA LEU A 49 -15.56 -0.58 -12.39
C LEU A 49 -16.83 -0.30 -11.55
N SER A 50 -17.93 0.07 -12.18
CA SER A 50 -19.22 0.29 -11.50
C SER A 50 -19.78 -1.01 -10.93
N LYS A 51 -19.64 -2.13 -11.67
CA LYS A 51 -20.11 -3.45 -11.26
C LYS A 51 -19.24 -4.07 -10.18
N GLU A 52 -17.91 -3.99 -10.32
CA GLU A 52 -16.95 -4.71 -9.47
C GLU A 52 -16.46 -3.88 -8.28
N VAL A 53 -16.55 -2.55 -8.35
CA VAL A 53 -16.16 -1.61 -7.31
C VAL A 53 -17.37 -0.87 -6.78
N ASP A 54 -17.77 0.23 -7.42
CA ASP A 54 -18.99 0.99 -7.12
C ASP A 54 -19.27 2.00 -8.23
N GLU A 55 -20.56 2.31 -8.46
CA GLU A 55 -20.98 3.32 -9.45
C GLU A 55 -20.51 4.74 -9.09
N ASN A 56 -20.37 5.05 -7.79
CA ASN A 56 -19.92 6.33 -7.26
C ASN A 56 -18.38 6.44 -7.13
N PHE A 57 -17.63 5.47 -7.63
CA PHE A 57 -16.18 5.54 -7.64
C PHE A 57 -15.71 6.72 -8.50
N TYR A 58 -14.88 7.60 -7.94
CA TYR A 58 -14.48 8.87 -8.60
C TYR A 58 -13.91 8.67 -10.00
N ILE A 59 -13.19 7.57 -10.24
CA ILE A 59 -12.54 7.32 -11.52
C ILE A 59 -13.53 7.15 -12.66
N ASN A 60 -14.75 6.66 -12.39
CA ASN A 60 -15.80 6.49 -13.39
C ASN A 60 -16.15 7.82 -14.11
N LYS A 61 -16.03 8.94 -13.39
CA LYS A 61 -16.25 10.27 -13.97
C LYS A 61 -15.05 10.73 -14.81
N THR A 62 -13.82 10.56 -14.30
CA THR A 62 -12.63 11.09 -14.93
C THR A 62 -12.26 10.33 -16.20
N ILE A 63 -12.56 9.04 -16.27
CA ILE A 63 -12.37 8.19 -17.47
C ILE A 63 -13.09 8.76 -18.69
N ASN A 64 -14.28 9.34 -18.53
CA ASN A 64 -15.02 9.96 -19.62
C ASN A 64 -14.27 11.11 -20.32
N LYS A 65 -13.26 11.69 -19.66
CA LYS A 65 -12.36 12.70 -20.24
C LYS A 65 -10.96 12.17 -20.57
N GLY A 66 -10.79 10.85 -20.58
CA GLY A 66 -9.50 10.21 -20.83
C GLY A 66 -8.47 10.42 -19.73
N ILE A 67 -8.94 10.69 -18.51
CA ILE A 67 -8.12 10.93 -17.33
C ILE A 67 -8.24 9.72 -16.40
N ILE A 68 -7.10 9.07 -16.13
CA ILE A 68 -6.96 8.01 -15.13
C ILE A 68 -6.12 8.55 -13.98
N TYR A 69 -6.42 8.14 -12.75
CA TYR A 69 -5.54 8.39 -11.62
C TYR A 69 -5.24 7.09 -10.85
N ILE A 70 -4.03 6.99 -10.31
CA ILE A 70 -3.54 5.81 -9.59
C ILE A 70 -2.66 6.24 -8.44
N HIS A 71 -2.84 5.64 -7.27
CA HIS A 71 -2.00 5.93 -6.11
C HIS A 71 -1.89 4.73 -5.14
N ALA A 72 -0.92 4.80 -4.23
CA ALA A 72 -0.59 3.72 -3.29
C ALA A 72 -1.76 3.27 -2.38
N LYS A 73 -2.79 4.10 -2.20
CA LYS A 73 -3.96 3.79 -1.35
C LYS A 73 -5.18 3.32 -2.14
N MET A 74 -4.94 2.74 -3.33
CA MET A 74 -5.93 1.99 -4.11
C MET A 74 -5.63 0.49 -4.05
N PRO A 75 -6.64 -0.39 -4.07
CA PRO A 75 -6.45 -1.85 -4.18
C PRO A 75 -5.59 -2.23 -5.38
N ASN A 76 -4.69 -3.19 -5.21
CA ASN A 76 -3.71 -3.55 -6.24
C ASN A 76 -4.36 -3.96 -7.56
N ILE A 77 -5.42 -4.78 -7.49
CA ILE A 77 -6.14 -5.24 -8.70
C ILE A 77 -6.70 -4.07 -9.53
N ILE A 78 -7.20 -3.02 -8.87
CA ILE A 78 -7.71 -1.83 -9.56
C ILE A 78 -6.57 -1.05 -10.21
N LYS A 79 -5.46 -0.86 -9.49
CA LYS A 79 -4.26 -0.18 -10.04
C LYS A 79 -3.77 -0.86 -11.31
N GLU A 80 -3.51 -2.14 -11.24
CA GLU A 80 -2.97 -2.93 -12.35
C GLU A 80 -3.94 -2.98 -13.53
N TYR A 81 -5.25 -3.09 -13.26
CA TYR A 81 -6.27 -3.02 -14.30
C TYR A 81 -6.28 -1.66 -15.02
N LEU A 82 -6.22 -0.56 -14.26
CA LEU A 82 -6.19 0.79 -14.83
C LEU A 82 -4.91 1.08 -15.61
N GLU A 83 -3.77 0.60 -15.14
CA GLU A 83 -2.49 0.68 -15.84
C GLU A 83 -2.54 -0.10 -17.16
N TYR A 84 -3.08 -1.30 -17.14
CA TYR A 84 -3.30 -2.10 -18.35
C TYR A 84 -4.20 -1.38 -19.35
N GLN A 85 -5.33 -0.82 -18.90
CA GLN A 85 -6.24 -0.07 -19.75
C GLN A 85 -5.63 1.23 -20.28
N PHE A 86 -4.83 1.94 -19.48
CA PHE A 86 -4.11 3.12 -19.95
C PHE A 86 -3.15 2.79 -21.09
N ASN A 87 -2.48 1.65 -21.01
CA ASN A 87 -1.57 1.20 -22.06
C ASN A 87 -2.34 0.81 -23.35
N LYS A 88 -3.44 0.07 -23.20
CA LYS A 88 -4.22 -0.48 -24.29
C LYS A 88 -5.07 0.56 -25.03
N VAL A 89 -5.76 1.43 -24.29
CA VAL A 89 -6.77 2.36 -24.86
C VAL A 89 -6.10 3.67 -25.25
N LYS A 90 -6.05 3.95 -26.57
CA LYS A 90 -5.41 5.18 -27.11
C LYS A 90 -6.05 6.48 -26.63
N LYS A 91 -7.37 6.47 -26.36
CA LYS A 91 -8.14 7.64 -25.92
C LYS A 91 -7.82 8.07 -24.49
N PHE A 92 -7.20 7.21 -23.66
CA PHE A 92 -6.69 7.58 -22.36
C PHE A 92 -5.40 8.37 -22.53
N LYS A 93 -5.49 9.69 -22.35
CA LYS A 93 -4.39 10.62 -22.59
C LYS A 93 -3.65 11.05 -21.33
N TYR A 94 -4.28 11.00 -20.18
CA TYR A 94 -3.71 11.52 -18.93
C TYR A 94 -3.73 10.44 -17.86
N ILE A 95 -2.58 10.21 -17.25
CA ILE A 95 -2.45 9.42 -16.03
C ILE A 95 -1.86 10.28 -14.94
N ILE A 96 -2.53 10.33 -13.78
CA ILE A 96 -2.09 11.10 -12.62
C ILE A 96 -1.70 10.11 -11.53
N ALA A 97 -0.45 10.13 -11.08
CA ALA A 97 0.00 9.15 -10.10
C ALA A 97 1.19 9.62 -9.27
N ASN A 98 1.49 8.84 -8.23
CA ASN A 98 2.73 8.93 -7.46
C ASN A 98 3.76 7.90 -7.92
N THR A 99 4.80 7.69 -7.12
CA THR A 99 5.91 6.75 -7.40
C THR A 99 5.46 5.28 -7.57
N VAL A 100 4.26 4.90 -7.16
CA VAL A 100 3.71 3.54 -7.34
C VAL A 100 3.71 3.12 -8.81
N LEU A 101 3.48 4.07 -9.73
CA LEU A 101 3.59 3.83 -11.18
C LEU A 101 5.03 3.54 -11.64
N LEU A 102 6.02 3.78 -10.77
CA LEU A 102 7.43 3.62 -11.10
C LEU A 102 7.94 2.19 -10.88
N GLU A 103 7.16 1.36 -10.17
CA GLU A 103 7.55 0.01 -9.77
C GLU A 103 6.97 -1.04 -10.75
N GLY A 104 7.65 -1.26 -11.86
CA GLY A 104 7.44 -2.50 -12.64
C GLY A 104 6.71 -2.40 -13.96
N ILE A 105 6.01 -1.32 -14.33
CA ILE A 105 5.28 -1.26 -15.59
C ILE A 105 5.92 -0.30 -16.58
N ASN A 106 5.97 -0.76 -17.82
CA ASN A 106 6.52 -0.02 -18.94
C ASN A 106 5.38 0.74 -19.65
N LEU A 107 5.03 1.94 -19.17
CA LEU A 107 4.01 2.76 -19.79
C LEU A 107 4.58 3.63 -20.92
N PRO A 108 3.85 3.80 -22.04
CA PRO A 108 4.25 4.69 -23.14
C PRO A 108 3.95 6.14 -22.74
N ILE A 109 4.91 6.82 -22.08
CA ILE A 109 4.77 8.21 -21.63
C ILE A 109 5.55 9.14 -22.56
N ASP A 110 4.85 10.11 -23.16
CA ASP A 110 5.43 11.12 -24.05
C ASP A 110 5.80 12.42 -23.32
N ASN A 111 5.05 12.77 -22.27
CA ASN A 111 5.24 13.98 -21.45
C ASN A 111 5.14 13.68 -19.98
N LEU A 112 5.97 14.33 -19.18
CA LEU A 112 5.88 14.33 -17.72
C LEU A 112 5.58 15.74 -17.20
N TYR A 113 4.55 15.85 -16.35
CA TYR A 113 4.24 17.05 -15.59
C TYR A 113 4.49 16.80 -14.11
N ILE A 114 5.40 17.53 -13.49
CA ILE A 114 5.71 17.44 -12.06
C ILE A 114 4.93 18.55 -11.35
N ALA A 115 3.84 18.18 -10.67
CA ALA A 115 2.98 19.11 -9.94
C ALA A 115 3.48 19.38 -8.51
N SER A 116 4.37 18.57 -7.97
CA SER A 116 5.04 18.80 -6.69
C SER A 116 6.42 18.17 -6.66
N THR A 117 7.38 18.89 -6.06
CA THR A 117 8.73 18.39 -5.74
C THR A 117 8.91 18.13 -4.23
N ASP A 118 7.83 18.26 -3.45
CA ASP A 118 7.85 18.01 -2.01
C ASP A 118 8.28 16.57 -1.73
N TYR A 119 9.17 16.40 -0.74
CA TYR A 119 9.70 15.09 -0.35
C TYR A 119 10.40 14.29 -1.46
N GLN A 120 10.78 14.95 -2.56
CA GLN A 120 11.55 14.33 -3.63
C GLN A 120 13.01 14.79 -3.53
N ASN A 121 13.95 13.87 -3.46
CA ASN A 121 15.36 14.17 -3.65
C ASN A 121 15.72 14.16 -5.15
N GLY A 122 16.95 14.57 -5.49
CA GLY A 122 17.40 14.62 -6.88
C GLY A 122 17.36 13.27 -7.55
N LYS A 123 17.73 12.19 -6.87
CA LYS A 123 17.73 10.81 -7.38
C LYS A 123 16.32 10.32 -7.69
N ASP A 124 15.34 10.61 -6.82
CA ASP A 124 13.94 10.27 -7.06
C ASP A 124 13.39 10.95 -8.31
N LEU A 125 13.73 12.24 -8.50
CA LEU A 125 13.34 12.99 -9.69
C LEU A 125 14.01 12.47 -10.96
N VAL A 126 15.30 12.11 -10.94
CA VAL A 126 15.99 11.48 -12.07
C VAL A 126 15.35 10.15 -12.44
N ASN A 127 15.01 9.31 -11.45
CA ASN A 127 14.29 8.05 -11.66
C ASN A 127 12.90 8.28 -12.28
N LEU A 128 12.20 9.32 -11.82
CA LEU A 128 10.90 9.72 -12.37
C LEU A 128 11.04 10.17 -13.84
N ILE A 129 12.02 11.02 -14.13
CA ILE A 129 12.33 11.53 -15.47
C ILE A 129 12.70 10.38 -16.42
N GLY A 130 13.50 9.43 -15.98
CA GLY A 130 13.88 8.25 -16.75
C GLY A 130 12.74 7.31 -17.16
N ARG A 131 11.51 7.59 -16.71
CA ARG A 131 10.30 6.85 -17.14
C ARG A 131 9.66 7.40 -18.41
N VAL A 132 10.05 8.60 -18.84
CA VAL A 132 9.54 9.24 -20.07
C VAL A 132 10.38 8.80 -21.26
N ASN A 133 9.72 8.54 -22.39
CA ASN A 133 10.38 8.20 -23.66
C ASN A 133 11.43 7.09 -23.51
N ARG A 134 11.04 5.96 -22.94
CA ARG A 134 11.97 4.84 -22.78
C ARG A 134 12.54 4.38 -24.14
N LEU A 135 13.82 4.11 -24.16
CA LEU A 135 14.58 3.77 -25.37
C LEU A 135 13.98 2.62 -26.19
N ASN A 136 13.38 1.61 -25.55
CA ASN A 136 12.70 0.52 -26.25
C ASN A 136 11.55 1.01 -27.14
N TYR A 137 10.73 2.00 -26.68
CA TYR A 137 9.67 2.59 -27.51
C TYR A 137 10.23 3.46 -28.62
N VAL A 138 11.29 4.26 -28.34
CA VAL A 138 11.96 5.09 -29.32
C VAL A 138 12.47 4.22 -30.48
N PHE A 139 13.09 3.08 -30.16
CA PHE A 139 13.63 2.17 -31.21
C PHE A 139 12.54 1.35 -31.89
N GLN A 140 11.48 0.94 -31.19
CA GLN A 140 10.35 0.24 -31.80
C GLN A 140 9.61 1.12 -32.81
N GLU A 141 9.36 2.38 -32.48
CA GLU A 141 8.67 3.33 -33.34
C GLU A 141 9.59 4.01 -34.36
N LYS A 142 10.91 3.82 -34.23
CA LYS A 142 11.95 4.45 -35.07
C LYS A 142 11.86 5.99 -35.13
N ASP A 143 11.35 6.60 -34.06
CA ASP A 143 11.18 8.05 -33.93
C ASP A 143 12.24 8.64 -32.99
N LEU A 144 13.34 9.11 -33.55
CA LEU A 144 14.45 9.70 -32.80
C LEU A 144 14.06 11.01 -32.08
N ASN A 145 12.99 11.71 -32.50
CA ASN A 145 12.51 12.90 -31.80
C ASN A 145 12.04 12.57 -30.38
N LYS A 146 11.67 11.32 -30.11
CA LYS A 146 11.31 10.84 -28.78
C LYS A 146 12.50 10.66 -27.83
N LEU A 147 13.74 10.80 -28.31
CA LEU A 147 14.93 10.86 -27.45
C LEU A 147 14.92 12.11 -26.54
N ILE A 148 14.24 13.18 -26.96
CA ILE A 148 14.13 14.40 -26.19
C ILE A 148 12.86 14.29 -25.29
N SER A 149 13.07 14.00 -24.01
CA SER A 149 11.99 13.92 -23.04
C SER A 149 11.39 15.30 -22.74
N SER A 150 10.06 15.42 -22.86
CA SER A 150 9.34 16.64 -22.50
C SER A 150 8.94 16.61 -21.03
N ILE A 151 9.61 17.44 -20.20
CA ILE A 151 9.39 17.50 -18.76
C ILE A 151 8.99 18.90 -18.37
N HIS A 152 7.87 19.00 -17.65
CA HIS A 152 7.26 20.27 -17.26
C HIS A 152 7.12 20.34 -15.74
N PHE A 153 7.74 21.31 -15.12
CA PHE A 153 7.52 21.63 -13.71
C PHE A 153 6.36 22.62 -13.62
N VAL A 154 5.26 22.20 -13.00
CA VAL A 154 4.00 22.95 -12.94
C VAL A 154 3.72 23.36 -11.49
N SER A 155 4.28 24.49 -11.08
CA SER A 155 4.08 25.01 -9.73
C SER A 155 2.71 25.71 -9.62
N THR A 156 1.91 25.27 -8.64
CA THR A 156 0.66 25.93 -8.25
C THR A 156 0.53 25.91 -6.72
N GLU A 157 -0.05 26.95 -6.13
CA GLU A 157 -0.20 27.04 -4.67
C GLU A 157 -1.01 25.90 -4.05
N LYS A 158 -1.90 25.25 -4.82
CA LYS A 158 -2.74 24.14 -4.37
C LYS A 158 -1.96 22.84 -4.22
N TYR A 159 -0.94 22.61 -5.06
CA TYR A 159 -0.24 21.35 -5.20
C TYR A 159 1.22 21.36 -4.76
N GLN A 160 1.86 22.52 -4.77
CA GLN A 160 3.24 22.71 -4.33
C GLN A 160 3.29 23.47 -3.01
N ASN A 161 4.13 23.03 -2.08
CA ASN A 161 4.37 23.77 -0.86
C ASN A 161 5.14 25.07 -1.16
N LYS A 162 4.67 26.21 -0.63
CA LYS A 162 5.33 27.53 -0.81
C LYS A 162 6.77 27.58 -0.31
N LYS A 163 7.16 26.69 0.61
CA LYS A 163 8.51 26.60 1.16
C LYS A 163 9.51 25.90 0.24
N HIS A 164 9.02 25.17 -0.79
CA HIS A 164 9.85 24.39 -1.71
C HIS A 164 9.85 25.06 -3.09
N ASP A 165 11.00 25.59 -3.49
CA ASP A 165 11.16 26.23 -4.78
C ASP A 165 11.50 25.20 -5.87
N MET A 166 10.62 25.07 -6.87
CA MET A 166 10.86 24.19 -8.02
C MET A 166 12.06 24.63 -8.87
N LYS A 167 12.40 25.95 -8.88
CA LYS A 167 13.57 26.44 -9.63
C LYS A 167 14.85 25.85 -9.06
N ASN A 168 15.00 25.91 -7.73
CA ASN A 168 16.18 25.32 -7.07
C ASN A 168 16.31 23.83 -7.36
N LYS A 169 15.19 23.10 -7.44
CA LYS A 169 15.22 21.68 -7.82
C LYS A 169 15.61 21.45 -9.28
N ILE A 170 15.20 22.33 -10.19
CA ILE A 170 15.61 22.26 -11.61
C ILE A 170 17.11 22.54 -11.74
N GLU A 171 17.63 23.52 -11.00
CA GLU A 171 19.06 23.85 -10.99
C GLU A 171 19.88 22.69 -10.40
N GLU A 172 19.47 22.12 -9.26
CA GLU A 172 20.06 20.91 -8.67
C GLU A 172 20.14 19.74 -9.69
N LEU A 173 19.05 19.52 -10.44
CA LEU A 173 18.98 18.49 -11.48
C LEU A 173 19.95 18.78 -12.66
N ARG A 174 20.10 20.05 -13.06
CA ARG A 174 21.00 20.45 -14.16
C ARG A 174 22.47 20.37 -13.79
N GLU A 175 22.79 20.70 -12.56
CA GLU A 175 24.15 20.68 -12.05
C GLU A 175 24.67 19.28 -11.70
N HIS A 176 23.78 18.25 -11.75
CA HIS A 176 24.10 16.89 -11.29
C HIS A 176 24.71 16.85 -9.87
N SER A 177 24.40 17.87 -9.05
CA SER A 177 24.93 18.00 -7.69
C SER A 177 24.17 17.13 -6.68
N PHE A 178 24.06 15.81 -6.98
CA PHE A 178 23.48 14.87 -6.03
C PHE A 178 24.57 14.31 -5.14
N THR A 179 24.47 14.51 -3.86
CA THR A 179 25.22 13.71 -2.89
C THR A 179 24.49 12.39 -2.69
N ASP A 180 25.07 11.30 -3.16
CA ASP A 180 24.63 9.96 -2.80
C ASP A 180 24.92 9.77 -1.28
N GLU A 181 23.89 9.92 -0.46
CA GLU A 181 24.00 9.51 0.94
C GLU A 181 23.97 7.98 1.00
N ILE A 182 25.14 7.39 1.28
CA ILE A 182 25.21 5.97 1.66
C ILE A 182 24.47 5.83 2.98
N GLN A 183 23.33 5.16 2.98
CA GLN A 183 22.49 4.99 4.17
C GLN A 183 22.85 3.74 4.98
N ASN A 184 23.70 2.85 4.46
CA ASN A 184 24.13 1.66 5.19
C ASN A 184 25.33 1.99 6.09
N PRO A 185 25.16 2.00 7.43
CA PRO A 185 26.24 2.34 8.37
C PRO A 185 27.42 1.36 8.31
N LEU A 186 27.18 0.11 7.91
CA LEU A 186 28.23 -0.92 7.77
C LEU A 186 29.12 -0.70 6.54
N MET A 187 28.64 0.07 5.55
CA MET A 187 29.38 0.43 4.34
C MET A 187 29.95 1.85 4.40
N ALA A 188 29.66 2.59 5.47
CA ALA A 188 29.95 4.01 5.52
C ALA A 188 31.25 4.29 6.26
N GLU A 189 32.28 4.64 5.52
CA GLU A 189 33.41 5.42 6.01
C GLU A 189 33.08 6.92 6.15
N TYR A 190 31.80 7.30 6.22
CA TYR A 190 31.42 8.70 6.27
C TYR A 190 31.23 9.21 7.69
N ASP A 191 31.75 10.39 7.92
CA ASP A 191 31.64 11.10 9.19
C ASP A 191 30.30 11.86 9.26
N ILE A 192 29.38 11.42 10.12
CA ILE A 192 28.08 12.05 10.33
C ILE A 192 28.21 13.53 10.70
N ASP A 193 29.30 13.90 11.37
CA ASP A 193 29.53 15.28 11.79
C ASP A 193 29.80 16.22 10.62
N LYS A 194 30.28 15.69 9.49
CA LYS A 194 30.50 16.46 8.25
C LYS A 194 29.23 16.65 7.40
N LEU A 195 28.14 15.99 7.73
CA LEU A 195 26.89 16.14 6.99
C LEU A 195 26.22 17.50 7.29
N SER A 196 25.58 18.08 6.27
CA SER A 196 24.82 19.35 6.38
C SER A 196 23.46 19.15 7.09
N LEU A 197 23.46 18.50 8.24
CA LEU A 197 22.28 18.20 9.06
C LEU A 197 22.29 19.04 10.35
N SER A 198 21.12 19.25 10.93
CA SER A 198 20.98 19.85 12.25
C SER A 198 21.60 18.95 13.34
N ASN A 199 21.99 19.52 14.48
CA ASN A 199 22.56 18.77 15.60
C ASN A 199 21.59 17.68 16.11
N GLU A 200 20.28 17.92 16.11
CA GLU A 200 19.26 16.94 16.49
C GLU A 200 19.21 15.76 15.48
N GLU A 201 19.30 16.05 14.20
CA GLU A 201 19.31 15.02 13.15
C GLU A 201 20.59 14.20 13.18
N LYS A 202 21.74 14.84 13.37
CA LYS A 202 23.04 14.15 13.57
C LYS A 202 22.99 13.20 14.76
N LYS A 203 22.45 13.66 15.90
CA LYS A 203 22.29 12.84 17.10
C LYS A 203 21.40 11.63 16.85
N LYS A 204 20.26 11.81 16.19
CA LYS A 204 19.34 10.71 15.82
C LYS A 204 20.01 9.71 14.88
N LYS A 205 20.77 10.20 13.89
CA LYS A 205 21.47 9.35 12.93
C LYS A 205 22.57 8.53 13.58
N LYS A 206 23.34 9.13 14.53
CA LYS A 206 24.34 8.42 15.32
C LYS A 206 23.74 7.32 16.18
N LEU A 207 22.64 7.59 16.89
CA LEU A 207 21.93 6.60 17.70
C LEU A 207 21.41 5.44 16.84
N LYS A 208 20.79 5.73 15.70
CA LYS A 208 20.31 4.70 14.79
C LYS A 208 21.45 3.85 14.20
N ASN A 209 22.59 4.46 13.86
CA ASN A 209 23.75 3.73 13.38
C ASN A 209 24.33 2.79 14.47
N GLN A 210 24.41 3.28 15.71
CA GLN A 210 24.88 2.48 16.83
C GLN A 210 23.94 1.27 17.06
N GLU A 211 22.64 1.48 17.06
CA GLU A 211 21.62 0.42 17.15
C GLU A 211 21.78 -0.64 16.05
N ILE A 212 21.96 -0.21 14.79
CA ILE A 212 22.18 -1.13 13.66
C ILE A 212 23.46 -1.95 13.85
N ILE A 213 24.55 -1.33 14.33
CA ILE A 213 25.80 -2.03 14.60
C ILE A 213 25.62 -3.05 15.73
N GLU A 214 24.95 -2.69 16.82
CA GLU A 214 24.63 -3.57 17.94
C GLU A 214 23.79 -4.77 17.50
N HIS A 215 22.73 -4.52 16.71
CA HIS A 215 21.88 -5.56 16.14
C HIS A 215 22.66 -6.49 15.21
N THR A 216 23.50 -5.94 14.34
CA THR A 216 24.32 -6.73 13.42
C THR A 216 25.31 -7.61 14.19
N ASN A 217 26.00 -7.07 15.18
CA ASN A 217 26.92 -7.81 16.03
C ASN A 217 26.20 -8.95 16.77
N PHE A 218 25.00 -8.69 17.29
CA PHE A 218 24.17 -9.70 17.93
C PHE A 218 23.76 -10.83 16.97
N LEU A 219 23.41 -10.50 15.72
CA LEU A 219 23.01 -11.48 14.71
C LEU A 219 24.16 -12.38 14.25
N ILE A 220 25.40 -11.88 14.26
CA ILE A 220 26.62 -12.59 13.80
C ILE A 220 27.23 -13.45 14.91
N GLN A 221 26.96 -13.17 16.20
CA GLN A 221 27.49 -13.93 17.30
C GLN A 221 27.06 -15.41 17.26
N ASP A 222 28.01 -16.31 17.08
CA ASP A 222 27.85 -17.75 17.24
C ASP A 222 27.89 -18.11 18.76
N ASN A 223 26.72 -18.11 19.37
CA ASN A 223 26.61 -18.54 20.78
C ASN A 223 26.26 -20.03 20.82
N ASN A 224 27.12 -20.82 21.47
CA ASN A 224 26.94 -22.26 21.67
C ASN A 224 25.72 -22.63 22.55
N THR A 225 25.09 -21.65 23.21
CA THR A 225 23.88 -21.84 24.03
C THR A 225 22.91 -20.68 23.76
N ILE A 226 22.03 -20.88 22.76
CA ILE A 226 21.00 -19.90 22.38
C ILE A 226 19.78 -20.12 23.28
N THR A 227 19.44 -19.18 24.15
CA THR A 227 18.21 -19.21 24.97
C THR A 227 16.96 -18.94 24.11
N LEU A 228 15.78 -19.20 24.64
CA LEU A 228 14.51 -18.81 23.97
C LEU A 228 14.44 -17.29 23.78
N GLY A 229 14.88 -16.51 24.76
CA GLY A 229 14.93 -15.04 24.65
C GLY A 229 15.83 -14.58 23.50
N ASP A 230 17.01 -15.18 23.33
CA ASP A 230 17.93 -14.84 22.22
C ASP A 230 17.30 -15.17 20.86
N LYS A 231 16.60 -16.32 20.75
CA LYS A 231 15.88 -16.67 19.52
C LYS A 231 14.78 -15.66 19.19
N ILE A 232 14.03 -15.21 20.19
CA ILE A 232 12.98 -14.20 20.03
C ILE A 232 13.60 -12.86 19.61
N LYS A 233 14.66 -12.42 20.29
CA LYS A 233 15.36 -11.16 19.97
C LYS A 233 15.90 -11.20 18.54
N LYS A 234 16.55 -12.29 18.15
CA LYS A 234 17.06 -12.50 16.78
C LYS A 234 15.92 -12.42 15.74
N TYR A 235 14.81 -13.07 16.01
CA TYR A 235 13.62 -13.03 15.14
C TYR A 235 13.03 -11.61 15.00
N PHE A 236 12.92 -10.88 16.11
CA PHE A 236 12.42 -9.51 16.13
C PHE A 236 13.24 -8.60 15.22
N ILE A 237 14.57 -8.62 15.41
CA ILE A 237 15.51 -7.82 14.63
C ILE A 237 15.43 -8.20 13.13
N GLN A 238 15.48 -9.50 12.81
CA GLN A 238 15.43 -9.97 11.41
C GLN A 238 14.15 -9.59 10.67
N ASN A 239 13.02 -9.49 11.39
CA ASN A 239 11.72 -9.18 10.82
C ASN A 239 11.29 -7.72 11.08
N ASN A 240 12.13 -6.86 11.65
CA ASN A 240 11.83 -5.48 12.05
C ASN A 240 10.54 -5.41 12.90
N ILE A 241 10.42 -6.30 13.90
CA ILE A 241 9.37 -6.27 14.93
C ILE A 241 9.83 -5.40 16.10
N ASP A 242 11.13 -5.30 16.32
CA ASP A 242 11.79 -4.41 17.27
C ASP A 242 11.36 -2.95 17.08
N ASP A 243 11.17 -2.49 15.84
CA ASP A 243 10.64 -1.14 15.53
C ASP A 243 9.26 -0.84 16.16
N PHE A 244 8.52 -1.86 16.59
CA PHE A 244 7.20 -1.67 17.21
C PHE A 244 7.29 -1.24 18.68
N TYR A 245 8.45 -1.34 19.30
CA TYR A 245 8.63 -1.16 20.73
C TYR A 245 9.78 -0.24 21.06
N ASN A 246 9.72 0.36 22.24
CA ASN A 246 10.91 0.83 22.96
C ASN A 246 11.32 -0.24 24.01
N ASP A 247 12.56 -0.19 24.52
CA ASP A 247 13.04 -1.08 25.58
C ASP A 247 12.93 -2.57 25.21
N LEU A 248 13.60 -2.93 24.12
CA LEU A 248 13.52 -4.26 23.50
C LEU A 248 13.80 -5.39 24.48
N ASP A 249 14.78 -5.24 25.37
CA ASP A 249 15.18 -6.31 26.31
C ASP A 249 14.06 -6.63 27.32
N PHE A 250 13.38 -5.61 27.83
CA PHE A 250 12.18 -5.81 28.67
C PHE A 250 11.06 -6.52 27.91
N VAL A 251 10.82 -6.12 26.64
CA VAL A 251 9.79 -6.72 25.79
C VAL A 251 10.09 -8.20 25.54
N ILE A 252 11.33 -8.53 25.22
CA ILE A 252 11.77 -9.92 24.97
C ILE A 252 11.61 -10.78 26.21
N ASP A 253 12.05 -10.29 27.39
CA ASP A 253 11.88 -11.02 28.66
C ASP A 253 10.41 -11.32 28.97
N LEU A 254 9.54 -10.32 28.82
CA LEU A 254 8.12 -10.49 29.06
C LEU A 254 7.45 -11.45 28.04
N ILE A 255 7.77 -11.33 26.76
CA ILE A 255 7.24 -12.24 25.72
C ILE A 255 7.73 -13.66 25.97
N THR A 256 8.99 -13.86 26.36
CA THR A 256 9.53 -15.18 26.72
C THR A 256 8.74 -15.82 27.88
N LYS A 257 8.43 -15.05 28.93
CA LYS A 257 7.60 -15.51 30.04
C LYS A 257 6.19 -15.89 29.59
N LYS A 258 5.59 -15.07 28.73
CA LYS A 258 4.23 -15.32 28.17
C LYS A 258 4.19 -16.59 27.31
N ILE A 259 5.17 -16.81 26.44
CA ILE A 259 5.26 -18.00 25.60
C ILE A 259 5.29 -19.25 26.51
N ASN A 260 6.17 -19.25 27.52
CA ASN A 260 6.26 -20.39 28.46
C ASN A 260 4.94 -20.61 29.24
N ALA A 261 4.20 -19.54 29.57
CA ALA A 261 2.93 -19.63 30.30
C ALA A 261 1.76 -20.06 29.42
N TYR A 262 1.76 -19.68 28.13
CA TYR A 262 0.62 -19.87 27.24
C TYR A 262 0.73 -21.10 26.33
N LYS A 263 1.93 -21.63 26.06
CA LYS A 263 2.15 -22.74 25.12
C LYS A 263 1.25 -23.95 25.38
N ASP A 264 1.02 -24.29 26.65
CA ASP A 264 0.19 -25.42 27.07
C ASP A 264 -1.19 -25.02 27.63
N ASN A 265 -1.51 -23.73 27.62
CA ASN A 265 -2.75 -23.23 28.17
C ASN A 265 -3.93 -23.49 27.22
N THR A 266 -4.94 -24.22 27.70
CA THR A 266 -6.15 -24.57 26.92
C THR A 266 -6.94 -23.34 26.47
N ASN A 267 -7.09 -22.32 27.33
CA ASN A 267 -7.80 -21.09 26.96
C ASN A 267 -7.07 -20.34 25.84
N PHE A 268 -5.74 -20.36 25.85
CA PHE A 268 -4.94 -19.76 24.78
C PHE A 268 -5.12 -20.54 23.47
N LYS A 269 -5.03 -21.86 23.51
CA LYS A 269 -5.20 -22.74 22.32
C LYS A 269 -6.55 -22.51 21.64
N ASN A 270 -7.63 -22.34 22.43
CA ASN A 270 -9.00 -22.14 21.94
C ASN A 270 -9.35 -20.70 21.58
N ALA A 271 -8.48 -19.72 21.88
CA ALA A 271 -8.71 -18.33 21.53
C ALA A 271 -8.57 -18.07 20.02
N ASP A 272 -9.26 -17.06 19.50
CA ASP A 272 -9.03 -16.60 18.14
C ASP A 272 -7.64 -15.97 17.97
N LEU A 273 -7.12 -15.98 16.74
CA LEU A 273 -5.77 -15.53 16.43
C LEU A 273 -5.49 -14.09 16.90
N VAL A 274 -6.43 -13.16 16.71
CA VAL A 274 -6.23 -11.75 17.09
C VAL A 274 -6.14 -11.61 18.63
N LEU A 275 -6.90 -12.39 19.35
CA LEU A 275 -6.83 -12.44 20.81
C LEU A 275 -5.52 -13.06 21.31
N LYS A 276 -5.01 -14.12 20.65
CA LYS A 276 -3.68 -14.66 20.91
C LYS A 276 -2.58 -13.62 20.69
N ILE A 277 -2.64 -12.86 19.56
CA ILE A 277 -1.71 -11.77 19.26
C ILE A 277 -1.79 -10.69 20.35
N TYR A 278 -2.99 -10.28 20.76
CA TYR A 278 -3.16 -9.33 21.85
C TYR A 278 -2.48 -9.81 23.15
N TRP A 279 -2.67 -11.06 23.54
CA TRP A 279 -2.07 -11.58 24.78
C TRP A 279 -0.54 -11.63 24.72
N ILE A 280 0.04 -11.99 23.62
CA ILE A 280 1.52 -12.09 23.49
C ILE A 280 2.13 -10.71 23.34
N PHE A 281 1.64 -9.89 22.39
CA PHE A 281 2.37 -8.71 21.91
C PHE A 281 1.85 -7.37 22.46
N ILE A 282 0.66 -7.33 23.04
CA ILE A 282 0.05 -6.06 23.47
C ILE A 282 -0.14 -6.00 24.99
N LYS A 283 -0.85 -6.97 25.56
CA LYS A 283 -1.20 -7.00 26.99
C LYS A 283 0.06 -6.87 27.85
N GLN A 284 0.08 -5.92 28.79
CA GLN A 284 1.23 -5.56 29.66
C GLN A 284 2.44 -4.96 28.93
N LEU A 285 2.31 -4.67 27.63
CA LEU A 285 3.32 -3.99 26.82
C LEU A 285 2.82 -2.65 26.27
N GLU A 286 1.61 -2.22 26.69
CA GLU A 286 0.91 -1.06 26.11
C GLU A 286 1.74 0.23 26.14
N GLU A 287 2.55 0.43 27.18
CA GLU A 287 3.41 1.62 27.35
C GLU A 287 4.74 1.50 26.60
N LYS A 288 5.11 0.29 26.16
CA LYS A 288 6.31 0.04 25.41
C LYS A 288 6.11 0.09 23.89
N ILE A 289 4.86 0.09 23.43
CA ILE A 289 4.52 0.13 22.01
C ILE A 289 4.69 1.55 21.49
N THR A 290 5.56 1.72 20.47
CA THR A 290 5.82 2.98 19.78
C THR A 290 5.09 3.06 18.44
N ASP A 291 4.77 1.91 17.84
CA ASP A 291 4.02 1.85 16.58
C ASP A 291 2.53 2.10 16.80
N PHE A 292 2.04 3.20 16.26
CA PHE A 292 0.66 3.65 16.42
C PHE A 292 -0.37 2.65 15.87
N GLU A 293 -0.06 1.92 14.81
CA GLU A 293 -1.00 0.96 14.20
C GLU A 293 -1.08 -0.32 15.03
N ILE A 294 0.03 -0.79 15.57
CA ILE A 294 0.08 -1.90 16.53
C ILE A 294 -0.65 -1.51 17.83
N GLU A 295 -0.46 -0.29 18.31
CA GLU A 295 -1.13 0.23 19.51
C GLU A 295 -2.66 0.14 19.41
N ARG A 296 -3.24 0.24 18.20
CA ARG A 296 -4.70 0.10 17.99
C ARG A 296 -5.25 -1.24 18.45
N LEU A 297 -4.44 -2.29 18.49
CA LEU A 297 -4.86 -3.62 18.96
C LEU A 297 -5.19 -3.69 20.46
N LYS A 298 -4.88 -2.66 21.27
CA LYS A 298 -5.44 -2.54 22.65
C LYS A 298 -6.97 -2.36 22.64
N ASN A 299 -7.54 -1.83 21.56
CA ASN A 299 -8.98 -1.55 21.48
C ASN A 299 -9.76 -2.77 21.01
N LYS A 300 -10.75 -3.19 21.81
CA LYS A 300 -11.60 -4.35 21.49
C LYS A 300 -12.34 -4.22 20.16
N LYS A 301 -12.75 -3.01 19.76
CA LYS A 301 -13.38 -2.77 18.44
C LYS A 301 -12.41 -3.06 17.30
N ALA A 302 -11.13 -2.70 17.45
CA ALA A 302 -10.10 -3.00 16.46
C ALA A 302 -9.82 -4.51 16.41
N GLN A 303 -9.69 -5.19 17.56
CA GLN A 303 -9.53 -6.64 17.62
C GLN A 303 -10.67 -7.35 16.87
N ASN A 304 -11.93 -6.98 17.13
CA ASN A 304 -13.09 -7.57 16.46
C ASN A 304 -13.10 -7.30 14.95
N TYR A 305 -12.65 -6.11 14.53
CA TYR A 305 -12.51 -5.79 13.10
C TYR A 305 -11.49 -6.71 12.42
N TYR A 306 -10.28 -6.85 12.97
CA TYR A 306 -9.23 -7.69 12.38
C TYR A 306 -9.58 -9.18 12.44
N LYS A 307 -10.26 -9.64 13.51
CA LYS A 307 -10.81 -10.99 13.54
C LYS A 307 -11.78 -11.23 12.38
N ASN A 308 -12.77 -10.34 12.21
CA ASN A 308 -13.72 -10.45 11.10
C ASN A 308 -13.04 -10.35 9.72
N TYR A 309 -11.99 -9.53 9.60
CA TYR A 309 -11.22 -9.42 8.37
C TYR A 309 -10.54 -10.74 8.03
N LEU A 310 -9.78 -11.31 8.94
CA LEU A 310 -9.03 -12.56 8.73
C LEU A 310 -9.96 -13.77 8.51
N GLU A 311 -11.10 -13.83 9.19
CA GLU A 311 -12.03 -14.96 9.08
C GLU A 311 -12.94 -14.88 7.84
N LYS A 312 -13.36 -13.65 7.44
CA LYS A 312 -14.42 -13.46 6.45
C LYS A 312 -14.07 -12.49 5.33
N MET A 313 -13.69 -11.23 5.66
CA MET A 313 -13.64 -10.16 4.67
C MET A 313 -12.60 -10.41 3.55
N GLN A 314 -11.46 -11.01 3.89
CA GLN A 314 -10.42 -11.32 2.89
C GLN A 314 -10.90 -12.31 1.79
N LYS A 315 -11.94 -13.10 2.06
CA LYS A 315 -12.53 -14.06 1.13
C LYS A 315 -13.63 -13.46 0.25
N LEU A 316 -14.16 -12.31 0.63
CA LEU A 316 -15.26 -11.66 -0.07
C LEU A 316 -14.78 -10.83 -1.26
N PRO A 317 -15.60 -10.69 -2.31
CA PRO A 317 -15.37 -9.75 -3.39
C PRO A 317 -15.15 -8.32 -2.86
N LEU A 318 -14.27 -7.57 -3.54
CA LEU A 318 -13.94 -6.18 -3.15
C LEU A 318 -15.19 -5.31 -2.97
N LYS A 319 -16.17 -5.41 -3.89
CA LYS A 319 -17.43 -4.67 -3.83
C LYS A 319 -18.20 -4.89 -2.51
N ASN A 320 -18.23 -6.14 -2.02
CA ASN A 320 -18.93 -6.47 -0.78
C ASN A 320 -18.26 -5.78 0.42
N ASN A 321 -16.93 -5.76 0.45
CA ASN A 321 -16.16 -5.08 1.49
C ASN A 321 -16.34 -3.56 1.42
N ILE A 322 -16.36 -2.97 0.21
CA ILE A 322 -16.63 -1.54 0.01
C ILE A 322 -18.03 -1.20 0.53
N ASN A 323 -19.05 -1.94 0.13
CA ASN A 323 -20.43 -1.69 0.55
C ASN A 323 -20.61 -1.80 2.07
N SER A 324 -20.00 -2.81 2.69
CA SER A 324 -20.04 -2.98 4.15
C SER A 324 -19.35 -1.82 4.86
N THR A 325 -18.18 -1.39 4.36
CA THR A 325 -17.43 -0.26 4.93
C THR A 325 -18.17 1.06 4.72
N TYR A 326 -18.77 1.27 3.56
CA TYR A 326 -19.59 2.45 3.26
C TYR A 326 -20.80 2.55 4.21
N ARG A 327 -21.55 1.45 4.42
CA ARG A 327 -22.67 1.42 5.36
C ARG A 327 -22.21 1.76 6.79
N TYR A 328 -21.09 1.22 7.22
CA TYR A 328 -20.48 1.58 8.48
C TYR A 328 -20.14 3.08 8.56
N PHE A 329 -19.62 3.68 7.47
CA PHE A 329 -19.31 5.11 7.42
C PHE A 329 -20.56 5.98 7.52
N LYS A 330 -21.65 5.61 6.85
CA LYS A 330 -22.94 6.29 6.97
C LYS A 330 -23.42 6.29 8.43
N THR A 331 -23.47 5.13 9.05
CA THR A 331 -23.86 5.01 10.48
C THR A 331 -22.94 5.80 11.40
N LYS A 332 -21.62 5.76 11.13
CA LYS A 332 -20.65 6.49 11.94
C LYS A 332 -20.73 8.00 11.74
N ALA A 333 -21.05 8.48 10.56
CA ALA A 333 -21.26 9.90 10.27
C ALA A 333 -22.42 10.51 11.09
N ASP A 334 -23.44 9.70 11.40
CA ASP A 334 -24.59 10.09 12.24
C ASP A 334 -24.36 9.88 13.74
N SER A 335 -23.23 9.31 14.15
CA SER A 335 -22.93 9.03 15.55
C SER A 335 -22.31 10.24 16.27
N ASN A 336 -22.31 10.19 17.62
CA ASN A 336 -21.62 11.18 18.45
C ASN A 336 -20.08 11.18 18.28
N GLU A 337 -19.50 10.14 17.66
CA GLU A 337 -18.08 10.01 17.41
C GLU A 337 -17.79 9.80 15.90
N PRO A 338 -18.04 10.80 15.03
CA PRO A 338 -17.93 10.63 13.59
C PRO A 338 -16.47 10.56 13.09
N LYS A 339 -15.48 10.78 13.95
CA LYS A 339 -14.07 10.75 13.57
C LYS A 339 -13.61 9.32 13.25
N LEU A 340 -13.02 9.15 12.06
CA LEU A 340 -12.47 7.89 11.56
C LEU A 340 -10.95 8.00 11.39
N PHE A 341 -10.20 7.01 11.86
CA PHE A 341 -8.79 6.88 11.52
C PHE A 341 -8.60 6.51 10.05
N ILE A 342 -7.79 7.29 9.33
CA ILE A 342 -7.50 7.10 7.89
C ILE A 342 -6.03 7.34 7.54
N GLY A 343 -5.17 7.51 8.54
CA GLY A 343 -3.74 7.77 8.35
C GLY A 343 -3.43 9.21 7.92
N THR A 344 -2.13 9.53 7.86
CA THR A 344 -1.64 10.90 7.59
C THR A 344 -1.93 11.40 6.18
N THR A 345 -2.12 10.51 5.22
CA THR A 345 -2.33 10.85 3.81
C THR A 345 -3.69 11.52 3.58
N TYR A 346 -4.73 11.02 4.25
CA TYR A 346 -6.11 11.50 4.13
C TYR A 346 -6.63 12.17 5.39
N GLY A 347 -5.87 12.14 6.48
CA GLY A 347 -6.26 12.75 7.74
C GLY A 347 -6.34 14.27 7.67
N GLU A 348 -7.43 14.83 8.18
CA GLU A 348 -7.72 16.26 8.24
C GLU A 348 -7.62 16.80 9.66
N THR A 349 -7.82 15.95 10.66
CA THR A 349 -7.87 16.32 12.07
C THR A 349 -7.02 15.41 12.94
N THR A 350 -6.63 15.92 14.12
CA THR A 350 -6.07 15.10 15.20
C THR A 350 -7.20 14.52 16.04
N LYS A 351 -6.94 13.41 16.74
CA LYS A 351 -7.79 13.00 17.85
C LYS A 351 -7.50 13.94 19.02
N GLU A 352 -8.52 14.61 19.56
CA GLU A 352 -8.41 15.29 20.84
C GLU A 352 -8.23 14.23 21.93
N THR A 353 -7.03 13.84 22.21
CA THR A 353 -6.68 13.02 23.34
C THR A 353 -5.63 13.75 24.14
N LYS A 354 -5.96 13.94 25.45
CA LYS A 354 -5.11 14.39 26.55
C LYS A 354 -3.76 14.95 26.09
N LYS A 355 -3.51 16.22 26.47
CA LYS A 355 -2.22 16.91 26.29
C LYS A 355 -1.06 15.94 26.34
N TYR A 356 -0.61 15.48 25.18
CA TYR A 356 0.78 15.06 25.06
C TYR A 356 1.60 16.33 25.19
N GLU A 357 2.45 16.41 26.19
CA GLU A 357 3.28 17.59 26.52
C GLU A 357 4.22 18.00 25.37
N ASN A 358 4.33 17.18 24.32
CA ASN A 358 5.06 17.48 23.10
C ASN A 358 4.13 17.73 21.92
N LYS A 359 3.75 18.97 21.67
CA LYS A 359 3.02 19.45 20.46
C LYS A 359 3.64 19.03 19.11
N LYS A 360 4.84 18.49 19.10
CA LYS A 360 5.64 18.14 17.91
C LYS A 360 5.11 16.89 17.16
N TYR A 361 4.19 16.12 17.73
CA TYR A 361 3.74 14.83 17.18
C TYR A 361 2.23 14.68 16.92
N GLN A 362 1.47 15.77 17.00
CA GLN A 362 0.05 15.72 16.60
C GLN A 362 -0.06 15.66 15.07
N ARG A 363 -0.13 14.46 14.52
CA ARG A 363 -0.38 14.25 13.09
C ARG A 363 -1.89 14.19 12.86
N ASN A 364 -2.35 14.87 11.79
CA ASN A 364 -3.71 14.72 11.31
C ASN A 364 -3.88 13.33 10.70
N VAL A 365 -4.50 12.41 11.42
CA VAL A 365 -4.70 11.01 10.99
C VAL A 365 -6.17 10.59 10.99
N TYR A 366 -7.06 11.50 11.38
CA TYR A 366 -8.51 11.30 11.41
C TYR A 366 -9.21 12.17 10.39
N ILE A 367 -10.33 11.67 9.86
CA ILE A 367 -11.30 12.42 9.07
C ILE A 367 -12.63 12.47 9.81
N ASP A 368 -13.33 13.57 9.71
CA ASP A 368 -14.67 13.75 10.27
C ASP A 368 -15.71 13.38 9.21
N LEU A 369 -16.30 12.18 9.35
CA LEU A 369 -17.28 11.67 8.39
C LEU A 369 -18.58 12.48 8.37
N ALA A 370 -18.93 13.20 9.46
CA ALA A 370 -20.14 14.03 9.48
C ALA A 370 -20.11 15.13 8.41
N LYS A 371 -18.92 15.62 8.05
CA LYS A 371 -18.74 16.59 6.95
C LYS A 371 -19.16 16.06 5.58
N TYR A 372 -19.08 14.75 5.40
CA TYR A 372 -19.31 14.05 4.12
C TYR A 372 -20.57 13.19 4.10
N LYS A 373 -21.43 13.35 5.10
CA LYS A 373 -22.66 12.56 5.28
C LYS A 373 -23.54 12.48 4.04
N ASN A 374 -23.63 13.56 3.26
CA ASN A 374 -24.44 13.68 2.06
C ASN A 374 -23.63 13.51 0.75
N ASP A 375 -22.36 13.15 0.82
CA ASP A 375 -21.49 12.92 -0.34
C ASP A 375 -21.13 11.43 -0.43
N ASP A 376 -22.01 10.65 -1.07
CA ASP A 376 -21.84 9.21 -1.23
C ASP A 376 -20.58 8.86 -2.02
N SER A 377 -20.26 9.65 -3.05
CA SER A 377 -19.03 9.47 -3.82
C SER A 377 -17.79 9.63 -2.94
N LYS A 378 -17.75 10.64 -2.05
CA LYS A 378 -16.64 10.82 -1.11
C LYS A 378 -16.55 9.66 -0.12
N LEU A 379 -17.67 9.24 0.46
CA LEU A 379 -17.70 8.13 1.41
C LEU A 379 -17.27 6.80 0.79
N ILE A 380 -17.68 6.51 -0.46
CA ILE A 380 -17.24 5.32 -1.20
C ILE A 380 -15.72 5.36 -1.44
N ASN A 381 -15.18 6.48 -1.92
CA ASN A 381 -13.74 6.59 -2.16
C ASN A 381 -12.94 6.49 -0.84
N LEU A 382 -13.43 7.07 0.25
CA LEU A 382 -12.84 6.88 1.57
C LEU A 382 -12.92 5.42 2.04
N ALA A 383 -13.99 4.67 1.70
CA ALA A 383 -14.10 3.25 2.02
C ALA A 383 -13.05 2.42 1.27
N ILE A 384 -12.83 2.69 -0.02
CA ILE A 384 -11.79 2.05 -0.83
C ILE A 384 -10.40 2.31 -0.22
N VAL A 385 -10.09 3.57 0.09
CA VAL A 385 -8.82 3.97 0.73
C VAL A 385 -8.65 3.31 2.10
N LYS A 386 -9.71 3.27 2.91
CA LYS A 386 -9.68 2.65 4.23
C LYS A 386 -9.39 1.15 4.15
N LEU A 387 -10.04 0.44 3.25
CA LEU A 387 -9.79 -0.98 3.02
C LEU A 387 -8.32 -1.23 2.64
N LYS A 388 -7.75 -0.40 1.77
CA LYS A 388 -6.33 -0.52 1.40
C LYS A 388 -5.37 -0.22 2.57
N ILE A 389 -5.68 0.76 3.41
CA ILE A 389 -4.89 1.04 4.62
C ILE A 389 -4.91 -0.14 5.58
N GLU A 390 -6.06 -0.79 5.75
CA GLU A 390 -6.17 -1.96 6.64
C GLU A 390 -5.50 -3.20 6.03
N GLU A 391 -5.60 -3.39 4.72
CA GLU A 391 -4.86 -4.42 4.00
C GLU A 391 -3.35 -4.24 4.15
N ASP A 392 -2.84 -3.01 3.99
CA ASP A 392 -1.42 -2.68 4.20
C ASP A 392 -0.98 -3.00 5.65
N PHE A 393 -1.79 -2.63 6.65
CA PHE A 393 -1.49 -2.95 8.05
C PHE A 393 -1.40 -4.46 8.28
N ILE A 394 -2.35 -5.22 7.74
CA ILE A 394 -2.36 -6.69 7.87
C ILE A 394 -1.15 -7.29 7.18
N SER A 395 -0.88 -6.90 5.93
CA SER A 395 0.20 -7.47 5.12
C SER A 395 1.59 -7.15 5.66
N PHE A 396 1.82 -5.91 6.11
CA PHE A 396 3.16 -5.45 6.49
C PHE A 396 3.45 -5.52 7.99
N LYS A 397 2.43 -5.55 8.86
CA LYS A 397 2.64 -5.55 10.31
C LYS A 397 2.01 -6.75 11.00
N LEU A 398 0.72 -6.97 10.83
CA LEU A 398 0.02 -8.05 11.52
C LEU A 398 0.58 -9.43 11.11
N ASN A 399 0.87 -9.62 9.81
CA ASN A 399 1.46 -10.87 9.31
C ASN A 399 2.84 -11.17 9.91
N LYS A 400 3.64 -10.16 10.30
CA LYS A 400 4.89 -10.41 11.03
C LYS A 400 4.63 -11.09 12.37
N LEU A 401 3.59 -10.67 13.07
CA LEU A 401 3.18 -11.25 14.35
C LEU A 401 2.57 -12.65 14.16
N ILE A 402 1.80 -12.85 13.09
CA ILE A 402 1.23 -14.16 12.73
C ILE A 402 2.34 -15.16 12.39
N ASN A 403 3.34 -14.74 11.60
CA ASN A 403 4.51 -15.56 11.28
C ASN A 403 5.29 -15.93 12.55
N PHE A 404 5.52 -14.97 13.45
CA PHE A 404 6.12 -15.26 14.75
C PHE A 404 5.32 -16.33 15.53
N MET A 405 3.99 -16.18 15.59
CA MET A 405 3.14 -17.15 16.29
C MET A 405 3.29 -18.55 15.75
N TYR A 406 3.46 -18.70 14.44
CA TYR A 406 3.67 -19.98 13.79
C TYR A 406 5.09 -20.53 14.03
N ASP A 407 6.13 -19.71 13.85
CA ASP A 407 7.53 -20.11 13.98
C ASP A 407 7.93 -20.47 15.42
N PHE A 408 7.17 -19.99 16.43
CA PHE A 408 7.34 -20.32 17.83
C PHE A 408 6.29 -21.32 18.36
N ASP A 409 5.61 -22.07 17.47
CA ASP A 409 4.64 -23.13 17.80
C ASP A 409 3.44 -22.69 18.66
N LEU A 410 3.03 -21.41 18.56
CA LEU A 410 1.88 -20.85 19.29
C LEU A 410 0.56 -21.02 18.55
N ILE A 411 0.62 -21.31 17.24
CA ILE A 411 -0.51 -21.66 16.39
C ILE A 411 -0.16 -22.85 15.51
N SER A 412 -1.17 -23.59 15.09
CA SER A 412 -0.99 -24.74 14.20
C SER A 412 -0.72 -24.30 12.75
N LYS A 413 -0.11 -25.19 11.93
CA LYS A 413 0.07 -24.99 10.49
C LYS A 413 -1.27 -24.74 9.80
N ASN A 414 -2.33 -25.41 10.21
CA ASN A 414 -3.66 -25.23 9.65
C ASN A 414 -4.21 -23.83 9.95
N GLU A 415 -4.14 -23.39 11.22
CA GLU A 415 -4.56 -22.05 11.63
C GLU A 415 -3.76 -20.98 10.87
N TYR A 416 -2.44 -21.12 10.76
CA TYR A 416 -1.57 -20.25 9.99
C TYR A 416 -1.99 -20.16 8.52
N ASN A 417 -2.19 -21.32 7.86
CA ASN A 417 -2.55 -21.37 6.45
C ASN A 417 -3.92 -20.74 6.17
N LEU A 418 -4.92 -21.02 7.00
CA LEU A 418 -6.26 -20.44 6.87
C LEU A 418 -6.25 -18.92 6.96
N HIS A 419 -5.46 -18.36 7.87
CA HIS A 419 -5.39 -16.89 8.04
C HIS A 419 -4.50 -16.20 7.01
N THR A 420 -3.41 -16.82 6.59
CA THR A 420 -2.45 -16.22 5.66
C THR A 420 -2.88 -16.40 4.19
N TYR A 421 -3.41 -17.56 3.85
CA TYR A 421 -3.72 -17.95 2.46
C TYR A 421 -5.22 -18.16 2.20
N GLY A 422 -6.05 -18.04 3.24
CA GLY A 422 -7.50 -18.27 3.15
C GLY A 422 -7.91 -19.75 2.97
N THR A 423 -6.95 -20.67 2.95
CA THR A 423 -7.16 -22.10 2.71
C THR A 423 -6.04 -22.93 3.35
N ASP A 424 -6.34 -24.20 3.67
CA ASP A 424 -5.36 -25.21 4.10
C ASP A 424 -4.94 -26.16 2.96
N ASN A 425 -5.57 -26.03 1.78
CA ASN A 425 -5.25 -26.83 0.59
C ASN A 425 -3.89 -26.43 0.01
N GLU A 426 -2.91 -27.32 0.03
CA GLU A 426 -1.52 -27.05 -0.40
C GLU A 426 -1.41 -26.56 -1.86
N LYS A 427 -2.26 -27.04 -2.77
CA LYS A 427 -2.30 -26.59 -4.16
C LYS A 427 -2.74 -25.12 -4.26
N LEU A 428 -3.79 -24.75 -3.52
CA LEU A 428 -4.31 -23.38 -3.50
C LEU A 428 -3.38 -22.43 -2.76
N ILE A 429 -2.66 -22.90 -1.76
CA ILE A 429 -1.58 -22.14 -1.10
C ILE A 429 -0.48 -21.79 -2.10
N LYS A 430 -0.11 -22.69 -3.02
CA LYS A 430 0.85 -22.37 -4.10
C LYS A 430 0.34 -21.21 -4.96
N LEU A 431 -0.96 -21.20 -5.31
CA LEU A 431 -1.58 -20.10 -6.07
C LEU A 431 -1.52 -18.77 -5.32
N SER A 432 -1.79 -18.78 -4.02
CA SER A 432 -1.67 -17.58 -3.18
C SER A 432 -0.23 -17.07 -3.12
N LYS A 433 0.74 -17.97 -3.03
CA LYS A 433 2.18 -17.61 -2.99
C LYS A 433 2.69 -16.99 -4.29
N ILE A 434 2.12 -17.30 -5.44
CA ILE A 434 2.44 -16.64 -6.71
C ILE A 434 1.70 -15.30 -6.90
N GLY A 435 0.87 -14.90 -5.95
CA GLY A 435 0.21 -13.59 -5.91
C GLY A 435 -1.29 -13.59 -6.23
N LEU A 436 -1.91 -14.76 -6.43
CA LEU A 436 -3.36 -14.82 -6.67
C LEU A 436 -4.12 -14.44 -5.39
N ASN A 437 -5.05 -13.51 -5.52
CA ASN A 437 -5.81 -12.99 -4.38
C ASN A 437 -6.68 -14.06 -3.70
N VAL A 438 -6.80 -13.98 -2.36
CA VAL A 438 -7.57 -14.94 -1.55
C VAL A 438 -9.04 -15.00 -1.96
N ASN A 439 -9.66 -13.88 -2.32
CA ASN A 439 -11.05 -13.85 -2.81
C ASN A 439 -11.24 -14.61 -4.13
N ILE A 440 -10.26 -14.56 -5.03
CA ILE A 440 -10.27 -15.35 -6.27
C ILE A 440 -10.14 -16.85 -5.96
N ILE A 441 -9.22 -17.19 -5.05
CA ILE A 441 -9.06 -18.58 -4.58
C ILE A 441 -10.36 -19.09 -3.96
N SER A 442 -11.00 -18.31 -3.10
CA SER A 442 -12.28 -18.66 -2.49
C SER A 442 -13.36 -18.90 -3.53
N LYS A 443 -13.44 -18.04 -4.55
CA LYS A 443 -14.39 -18.20 -5.66
C LYS A 443 -14.11 -19.46 -6.48
N LEU A 444 -12.85 -19.78 -6.75
CA LEU A 444 -12.49 -21.03 -7.45
C LEU A 444 -12.92 -22.27 -6.66
N ILE A 445 -12.85 -22.23 -5.32
CA ILE A 445 -13.35 -23.31 -4.45
C ILE A 445 -14.87 -23.39 -4.51
N GLU A 446 -15.56 -22.28 -4.31
CA GLU A 446 -17.04 -22.20 -4.32
C GLU A 446 -17.63 -22.69 -5.64
N ASP A 447 -16.98 -22.35 -6.76
CA ASP A 447 -17.42 -22.77 -8.11
C ASP A 447 -16.88 -24.15 -8.52
N ASN A 448 -16.21 -24.90 -7.62
CA ASN A 448 -15.61 -26.21 -7.86
C ASN A 448 -14.62 -26.24 -9.04
N GLN A 449 -13.87 -25.14 -9.24
CA GLN A 449 -12.89 -25.03 -10.32
C GLN A 449 -11.46 -25.34 -9.89
N ASN A 450 -11.21 -25.52 -8.60
CA ASN A 450 -9.88 -25.77 -8.02
C ASN A 450 -9.20 -27.04 -8.59
N GLU A 451 -9.97 -28.06 -9.02
CA GLU A 451 -9.43 -29.26 -9.65
C GLU A 451 -9.10 -29.08 -11.14
N LYS A 452 -9.64 -28.04 -11.79
CA LYS A 452 -9.41 -27.74 -13.20
C LYS A 452 -8.18 -26.85 -13.45
N ILE A 453 -7.37 -26.62 -12.42
CA ILE A 453 -6.12 -25.87 -12.51
C ILE A 453 -4.97 -26.65 -11.92
N GLY A 454 -3.82 -26.53 -12.55
CA GLY A 454 -2.50 -26.93 -12.05
C GLY A 454 -1.60 -25.73 -11.88
N VAL A 455 -0.43 -25.94 -11.31
CA VAL A 455 0.64 -24.93 -11.22
C VAL A 455 1.91 -25.61 -11.71
N ASP A 456 2.60 -24.99 -12.67
CA ASP A 456 3.92 -25.49 -13.11
C ASP A 456 5.02 -25.11 -12.09
N ASP A 457 6.25 -25.58 -12.35
CA ASP A 457 7.41 -25.31 -11.48
C ASP A 457 7.83 -23.82 -11.50
N TYR A 458 7.35 -23.05 -12.48
CA TYR A 458 7.62 -21.62 -12.65
C TYR A 458 6.52 -20.74 -12.02
N GLY A 459 5.46 -21.35 -11.46
CA GLY A 459 4.34 -20.63 -10.85
C GLY A 459 3.24 -20.19 -11.83
N ASN A 460 3.24 -20.70 -13.08
CA ASN A 460 2.16 -20.38 -14.00
C ASN A 460 0.97 -21.32 -13.79
N LEU A 461 -0.24 -20.80 -14.05
CA LEU A 461 -1.45 -21.61 -14.05
C LEU A 461 -1.50 -22.48 -15.31
N ILE A 462 -1.67 -23.79 -15.11
CA ILE A 462 -1.95 -24.75 -16.17
C ILE A 462 -3.45 -25.04 -16.18
N PRO A 463 -4.21 -24.52 -17.16
CA PRO A 463 -5.63 -24.80 -17.26
C PRO A 463 -5.86 -26.22 -17.75
N ARG A 464 -6.82 -26.91 -17.14
CA ARG A 464 -7.39 -28.18 -17.62
C ARG A 464 -8.67 -27.93 -18.40
N ASP A 465 -9.26 -28.96 -18.98
CA ASP A 465 -10.45 -28.89 -19.80
C ASP A 465 -11.60 -28.13 -19.14
N GLY A 466 -12.18 -27.18 -19.86
CA GLY A 466 -13.30 -26.36 -19.43
C GLY A 466 -12.92 -25.16 -18.54
N PHE A 467 -11.66 -25.02 -18.09
CA PHE A 467 -11.27 -23.89 -17.22
C PHE A 467 -11.25 -22.56 -17.98
N LYS A 468 -10.72 -22.54 -19.21
CA LYS A 468 -10.70 -21.32 -20.04
C LYS A 468 -12.10 -20.81 -20.38
N GLU A 469 -13.04 -21.73 -20.62
CA GLU A 469 -14.46 -21.42 -20.84
C GLU A 469 -15.12 -20.85 -19.59
N TYR A 470 -14.84 -21.43 -18.42
CA TYR A 470 -15.28 -20.88 -17.14
C TYR A 470 -14.76 -19.45 -16.92
N VAL A 471 -13.47 -19.20 -17.17
CA VAL A 471 -12.87 -17.85 -17.00
C VAL A 471 -13.56 -16.84 -17.92
N LYS A 472 -13.87 -17.18 -19.18
CA LYS A 472 -14.55 -16.28 -20.12
C LYS A 472 -15.96 -15.87 -19.65
N GLN A 473 -16.60 -16.66 -18.81
CA GLN A 473 -17.95 -16.37 -18.27
C GLN A 473 -17.89 -15.49 -17.00
N GLN A 474 -16.70 -15.29 -16.44
CA GLN A 474 -16.53 -14.46 -15.24
C GLN A 474 -16.46 -12.97 -15.57
N SER A 475 -16.46 -12.15 -14.52
CA SER A 475 -16.31 -10.69 -14.65
C SER A 475 -14.97 -10.33 -15.31
N GLU A 476 -14.91 -9.15 -15.93
CA GLU A 476 -13.71 -8.69 -16.62
C GLU A 476 -12.52 -8.55 -15.65
N LEU A 477 -12.77 -8.12 -14.43
CA LEU A 477 -11.71 -7.99 -13.41
C LEU A 477 -11.19 -9.36 -12.96
N PHE A 478 -12.06 -10.36 -12.83
CA PHE A 478 -11.67 -11.74 -12.56
C PHE A 478 -10.85 -12.32 -13.72
N GLN A 479 -11.31 -12.13 -14.96
CA GLN A 479 -10.57 -12.55 -16.16
C GLN A 479 -9.18 -11.91 -16.20
N PHE A 480 -9.10 -10.60 -15.92
CA PHE A 480 -7.83 -9.86 -15.89
C PHE A 480 -6.87 -10.45 -14.86
N GLU A 481 -7.34 -10.73 -13.64
CA GLU A 481 -6.52 -11.31 -12.57
C GLU A 481 -5.99 -12.70 -12.94
N ILE A 482 -6.87 -13.59 -13.40
CA ILE A 482 -6.48 -14.96 -13.77
C ILE A 482 -5.53 -14.97 -14.98
N ASN A 483 -5.79 -14.14 -16.00
CA ASN A 483 -5.00 -14.12 -17.23
C ASN A 483 -3.54 -13.67 -17.03
N LYS A 484 -3.23 -12.99 -15.92
CA LYS A 484 -1.83 -12.69 -15.57
C LYS A 484 -0.99 -13.95 -15.36
N TYR A 485 -1.62 -15.01 -14.90
CA TYR A 485 -0.96 -16.27 -14.50
C TYR A 485 -1.22 -17.42 -15.49
N LEU A 486 -2.17 -17.25 -16.43
CA LEU A 486 -2.42 -18.24 -17.48
C LEU A 486 -1.35 -18.13 -18.58
N ARG A 487 -0.78 -19.27 -18.92
CA ARG A 487 0.02 -19.45 -20.13
C ARG A 487 -0.82 -19.95 -21.30
#